data_6c6ab8abd8563fe1ab26d36956e65046
#
_entry.id   6c6ab8abd8563fe1ab26d36956e65046
#
_cell.length_a   1.000
_cell.length_b   1.000
_cell.length_c   1.000
_cell.angle_alpha   90.00
_cell.angle_beta   90.00
_cell.angle_gamma   90.00
#
_symmetry.space_group_name_H-M   'P 1'
#
loop_
_entity.id
_entity.type
_entity.pdbx_description
1 polymer ?
#
loop_
_entity_poly.entity_id
_entity_poly.type
_entity_poly.pdbx_seq_one_letter_code
_entity_poly.pdbx_strand_id
1 'polypeptide(L)'
;MRAILCGANGAMGKLIDAALGQEVVGRVSIDGENGVPKTFDELGPVSADVLIDFSHHTAIADVLNYAKANGCSAVIGTTGHTAEEKELIFAAAKEIPVFYSGNMSLGIAVLCRIAKEAASFFPDADIEIVEVHHNRKVDAPSGTALMLYNAIKEVRPEAEANCGRAGEGKRTKNEIGISSLRMGNVVGIHEVHICTASQHLTLKHEACDRGMFADGAKAAAEFLMGKSAGLYNMENLLENC
;
A
#
# COMPACT_ATOMS: atom_id res chain seq x y z
N MET A 1 -14.57 6.41 15.84
CA MET A 1 -14.83 6.02 14.44
C MET A 1 -15.59 4.70 14.44
N ARG A 2 -16.51 4.50 13.51
CA ARG A 2 -17.26 3.24 13.33
C ARG A 2 -16.87 2.66 11.96
N ALA A 3 -16.29 1.48 11.95
CA ALA A 3 -15.73 0.88 10.74
C ALA A 3 -16.46 -0.40 10.33
N ILE A 4 -16.68 -0.59 9.03
CA ILE A 4 -17.03 -1.88 8.43
C ILE A 4 -15.78 -2.47 7.81
N LEU A 5 -15.51 -3.74 8.05
CA LEU A 5 -14.36 -4.45 7.53
C LEU A 5 -14.76 -5.48 6.48
N CYS A 6 -14.29 -5.31 5.25
CA CYS A 6 -14.43 -6.26 4.15
C CYS A 6 -13.16 -7.11 4.02
N GLY A 7 -13.32 -8.42 3.91
CA GLY A 7 -12.22 -9.39 3.99
C GLY A 7 -11.83 -9.75 5.43
N ALA A 8 -12.77 -9.68 6.37
CA ALA A 8 -12.54 -9.80 7.82
C ALA A 8 -11.85 -11.12 8.23
N ASN A 9 -12.12 -12.24 7.57
CA ASN A 9 -11.53 -13.55 7.89
C ASN A 9 -10.12 -13.73 7.28
N GLY A 10 -9.72 -12.84 6.38
CA GLY A 10 -8.38 -12.84 5.76
C GLY A 10 -7.26 -12.52 6.74
N ALA A 11 -6.01 -12.78 6.33
CA ALA A 11 -4.84 -12.53 7.15
C ALA A 11 -4.71 -11.06 7.59
N MET A 12 -4.97 -10.12 6.67
CA MET A 12 -4.97 -8.69 6.99
C MET A 12 -6.23 -8.27 7.74
N GLY A 13 -7.40 -8.82 7.36
CA GLY A 13 -8.66 -8.55 8.03
C GLY A 13 -8.58 -8.80 9.55
N LYS A 14 -8.03 -9.93 9.96
CA LYS A 14 -7.83 -10.27 11.38
C LYS A 14 -6.91 -9.29 12.13
N LEU A 15 -5.86 -8.81 11.48
CA LEU A 15 -4.95 -7.81 12.08
C LEU A 15 -5.64 -6.45 12.22
N ILE A 16 -6.39 -6.04 11.20
CA ILE A 16 -7.13 -4.77 11.23
C ILE A 16 -8.28 -4.83 12.26
N ASP A 17 -8.98 -5.96 12.33
CA ASP A 17 -10.01 -6.18 13.34
C ASP A 17 -9.44 -6.06 14.76
N ALA A 18 -8.29 -6.67 15.01
CA ALA A 18 -7.59 -6.55 16.30
C ALA A 18 -7.13 -5.12 16.59
N ALA A 19 -6.64 -4.39 15.58
CA ALA A 19 -6.15 -3.01 15.73
C ALA A 19 -7.29 -2.00 15.99
N LEU A 20 -8.48 -2.24 15.43
CA LEU A 20 -9.66 -1.38 15.59
C LEU A 20 -10.53 -1.79 16.80
N GLY A 21 -10.56 -3.09 17.13
CA GLY A 21 -11.31 -3.59 18.29
C GLY A 21 -12.80 -3.23 18.22
N GLN A 22 -13.28 -2.48 19.22
CA GLN A 22 -14.69 -2.10 19.35
C GLN A 22 -15.17 -1.08 18.30
N GLU A 23 -14.27 -0.51 17.51
CA GLU A 23 -14.64 0.38 16.41
C GLU A 23 -15.23 -0.39 15.21
N VAL A 24 -14.98 -1.71 15.10
CA VAL A 24 -15.53 -2.55 14.03
C VAL A 24 -17.00 -2.91 14.34
N VAL A 25 -17.91 -2.25 13.63
CA VAL A 25 -19.35 -2.40 13.79
C VAL A 25 -20.00 -3.36 12.78
N GLY A 26 -19.28 -3.74 11.73
CA GLY A 26 -19.72 -4.68 10.70
C GLY A 26 -18.53 -5.42 10.08
N ARG A 27 -18.75 -6.67 9.69
CA ARG A 27 -17.75 -7.53 9.05
C ARG A 27 -18.37 -8.24 7.87
N VAL A 28 -17.64 -8.34 6.76
CA VAL A 28 -18.03 -9.11 5.57
C VAL A 28 -16.82 -9.94 5.13
N SER A 29 -17.04 -11.21 4.79
CA SER A 29 -15.99 -12.07 4.23
C SER A 29 -16.60 -13.17 3.37
N ILE A 30 -16.12 -13.33 2.14
CA ILE A 30 -16.67 -14.23 1.11
C ILE A 30 -16.76 -15.70 1.56
N ASP A 31 -15.92 -16.14 2.48
CA ASP A 31 -15.92 -17.50 3.02
C ASP A 31 -17.09 -17.75 3.98
N GLY A 32 -17.65 -16.72 4.60
CA GLY A 32 -18.74 -16.83 5.58
C GLY A 32 -18.36 -17.58 6.86
N GLU A 33 -17.08 -17.80 7.11
CA GLU A 33 -16.61 -18.49 8.32
C GLU A 33 -16.92 -17.68 9.57
N ASN A 34 -17.02 -18.37 10.70
CA ASN A 34 -17.29 -17.79 12.03
C ASN A 34 -18.57 -16.95 12.13
N GLY A 35 -19.55 -17.20 11.24
CA GLY A 35 -20.82 -16.46 11.22
C GLY A 35 -20.70 -15.05 10.65
N VAL A 36 -19.60 -14.73 9.99
CA VAL A 36 -19.43 -13.45 9.27
C VAL A 36 -20.26 -13.47 7.99
N PRO A 37 -21.10 -12.45 7.71
CA PRO A 37 -21.83 -12.31 6.45
C PRO A 37 -20.92 -12.42 5.22
N LYS A 38 -21.42 -13.11 4.16
CA LYS A 38 -20.68 -13.26 2.91
C LYS A 38 -20.79 -12.04 2.01
N THR A 39 -21.88 -11.32 2.12
CA THR A 39 -22.22 -10.19 1.26
C THR A 39 -22.68 -9.01 2.09
N PHE A 40 -22.70 -7.84 1.50
CA PHE A 40 -23.25 -6.64 2.13
C PHE A 40 -24.78 -6.73 2.31
N ASP A 41 -25.48 -7.49 1.46
CA ASP A 41 -26.92 -7.72 1.61
C ASP A 41 -27.22 -8.55 2.87
N GLU A 42 -26.39 -9.54 3.17
CA GLU A 42 -26.50 -10.33 4.42
C GLU A 42 -26.13 -9.49 5.66
N LEU A 43 -25.18 -8.57 5.54
CA LEU A 43 -24.83 -7.62 6.60
C LEU A 43 -26.00 -6.66 6.89
N GLY A 44 -26.73 -6.28 5.85
CA GLY A 44 -27.76 -5.26 5.93
C GLY A 44 -27.21 -3.83 6.19
N PRO A 45 -28.11 -2.88 6.47
CA PRO A 45 -27.71 -1.50 6.71
C PRO A 45 -27.02 -1.35 8.08
N VAL A 46 -25.77 -0.93 8.10
CA VAL A 46 -25.00 -0.63 9.31
C VAL A 46 -24.52 0.82 9.26
N SER A 47 -24.86 1.59 10.31
CA SER A 47 -24.34 2.96 10.41
C SER A 47 -22.84 2.91 10.72
N ALA A 48 -22.03 3.38 9.78
CA ALA A 48 -20.57 3.44 9.90
C ALA A 48 -20.03 4.73 9.27
N ASP A 49 -18.82 5.12 9.65
CA ASP A 49 -18.13 6.29 9.12
C ASP A 49 -17.23 5.91 7.94
N VAL A 50 -16.70 4.68 7.96
CA VAL A 50 -15.72 4.18 6.98
C VAL A 50 -15.90 2.70 6.72
N LEU A 51 -15.67 2.30 5.47
CA LEU A 51 -15.52 0.91 5.03
C LEU A 51 -14.05 0.67 4.70
N ILE A 52 -13.45 -0.37 5.28
CA ILE A 52 -12.05 -0.75 5.06
C ILE A 52 -12.03 -2.08 4.30
N ASP A 53 -11.45 -2.08 3.10
CA ASP A 53 -11.39 -3.23 2.21
C ASP A 53 -9.98 -3.83 2.10
N PHE A 54 -9.87 -5.09 2.54
CA PHE A 54 -8.71 -5.97 2.36
C PHE A 54 -9.19 -7.35 1.91
N SER A 55 -10.01 -7.39 0.87
CA SER A 55 -10.64 -8.60 0.35
C SER A 55 -9.97 -9.09 -0.95
N HIS A 56 -10.74 -9.23 -2.01
CA HIS A 56 -10.29 -9.58 -3.34
C HIS A 56 -10.70 -8.49 -4.33
N HIS A 57 -9.87 -8.19 -5.34
CA HIS A 57 -10.11 -7.07 -6.26
C HIS A 57 -11.48 -7.12 -6.93
N THR A 58 -12.02 -8.31 -7.21
CA THR A 58 -13.33 -8.47 -7.83
C THR A 58 -14.50 -7.98 -6.97
N ALA A 59 -14.31 -7.80 -5.65
CA ALA A 59 -15.35 -7.28 -4.76
C ALA A 59 -15.48 -5.75 -4.82
N ILE A 60 -14.61 -5.06 -5.53
CA ILE A 60 -14.51 -3.60 -5.48
C ILE A 60 -15.82 -2.88 -5.84
N ALA A 61 -16.56 -3.40 -6.82
CA ALA A 61 -17.86 -2.80 -7.21
C ALA A 61 -18.86 -2.82 -6.05
N ASP A 62 -18.99 -3.96 -5.35
CA ASP A 62 -19.91 -4.12 -4.23
C ASP A 62 -19.47 -3.26 -3.02
N VAL A 63 -18.16 -3.24 -2.74
CA VAL A 63 -17.54 -2.39 -1.70
C VAL A 63 -17.88 -0.93 -1.91
N LEU A 64 -17.65 -0.40 -3.10
CA LEU A 64 -17.89 1.00 -3.41
C LEU A 64 -19.37 1.36 -3.47
N ASN A 65 -20.22 0.44 -4.01
CA ASN A 65 -21.66 0.65 -4.04
C ASN A 65 -22.25 0.71 -2.63
N TYR A 66 -21.81 -0.19 -1.74
CA TYR A 66 -22.24 -0.17 -0.35
C TYR A 66 -21.77 1.09 0.38
N ALA A 67 -20.50 1.48 0.20
CA ALA A 67 -19.96 2.70 0.82
C ALA A 67 -20.74 3.95 0.40
N LYS A 68 -21.02 4.11 -0.90
CA LYS A 68 -21.81 5.22 -1.43
C LYS A 68 -23.25 5.23 -0.89
N ALA A 69 -23.93 4.08 -0.92
CA ALA A 69 -25.31 3.97 -0.46
C ALA A 69 -25.49 4.30 1.03
N ASN A 70 -24.47 4.06 1.85
CA ASN A 70 -24.50 4.29 3.29
C ASN A 70 -23.73 5.56 3.73
N GLY A 71 -23.24 6.36 2.79
CA GLY A 71 -22.51 7.60 3.08
C GLY A 71 -21.18 7.39 3.82
N CYS A 72 -20.56 6.21 3.66
CA CYS A 72 -19.28 5.88 4.27
C CYS A 72 -18.11 6.36 3.40
N SER A 73 -17.03 6.79 4.03
CA SER A 73 -15.71 6.85 3.38
C SER A 73 -15.21 5.44 3.06
N ALA A 74 -14.27 5.28 2.11
CA ALA A 74 -13.71 3.98 1.75
C ALA A 74 -12.19 3.97 1.83
N VAL A 75 -11.59 3.01 2.56
CA VAL A 75 -10.16 2.69 2.54
C VAL A 75 -9.96 1.41 1.76
N ILE A 76 -9.31 1.50 0.60
CA ILE A 76 -9.05 0.38 -0.29
C ILE A 76 -7.59 -0.02 -0.21
N GLY A 77 -7.32 -1.12 0.52
CA GLY A 77 -6.01 -1.76 0.66
C GLY A 77 -5.86 -3.02 -0.19
N THR A 78 -6.93 -3.47 -0.81
CA THR A 78 -6.91 -4.59 -1.76
C THR A 78 -6.05 -4.23 -2.97
N THR A 79 -5.26 -5.19 -3.43
CA THR A 79 -4.35 -5.04 -4.59
C THR A 79 -4.80 -5.91 -5.76
N GLY A 80 -4.19 -5.69 -6.93
CA GLY A 80 -4.46 -6.52 -8.12
C GLY A 80 -5.65 -6.05 -8.97
N HIS A 81 -6.19 -4.86 -8.72
CA HIS A 81 -7.27 -4.29 -9.52
C HIS A 81 -6.88 -4.13 -11.00
N THR A 82 -7.79 -4.51 -11.90
CA THR A 82 -7.68 -4.24 -13.34
C THR A 82 -7.80 -2.73 -13.62
N ALA A 83 -7.57 -2.33 -14.86
CA ALA A 83 -7.76 -0.94 -15.27
C ALA A 83 -9.23 -0.50 -15.08
N GLU A 84 -10.17 -1.35 -15.46
CA GLU A 84 -11.61 -1.11 -15.32
C GLU A 84 -12.03 -0.98 -13.85
N GLU A 85 -11.49 -1.84 -12.99
CA GLU A 85 -11.75 -1.79 -11.55
C GLU A 85 -11.19 -0.51 -10.90
N LYS A 86 -10.03 -0.03 -11.36
CA LYS A 86 -9.48 1.27 -10.92
C LYS A 86 -10.35 2.44 -11.33
N GLU A 87 -10.95 2.40 -12.52
CA GLU A 87 -11.90 3.44 -12.94
C GLU A 87 -13.12 3.50 -12.01
N LEU A 88 -13.58 2.38 -11.44
CA LEU A 88 -14.65 2.38 -10.44
C LEU A 88 -14.21 3.11 -9.17
N ILE A 89 -12.96 2.90 -8.72
CA ILE A 89 -12.39 3.60 -7.56
C ILE A 89 -12.33 5.11 -7.83
N PHE A 90 -11.83 5.52 -9.00
CA PHE A 90 -11.72 6.93 -9.38
C PHE A 90 -13.09 7.60 -9.56
N ALA A 91 -14.08 6.86 -10.05
CA ALA A 91 -15.45 7.35 -10.15
C ALA A 91 -16.07 7.55 -8.76
N ALA A 92 -15.92 6.58 -7.85
CA ALA A 92 -16.44 6.68 -6.49
C ALA A 92 -15.82 7.85 -5.70
N ALA A 93 -14.54 8.14 -5.94
CA ALA A 93 -13.84 9.26 -5.31
C ALA A 93 -14.45 10.64 -5.65
N LYS A 94 -15.27 10.74 -6.70
CA LYS A 94 -16.02 11.97 -7.02
C LYS A 94 -17.26 12.15 -6.13
N GLU A 95 -17.70 11.10 -5.46
CA GLU A 95 -18.94 11.08 -4.66
C GLU A 95 -18.65 10.94 -3.16
N ILE A 96 -17.63 10.17 -2.79
CA ILE A 96 -17.23 9.91 -1.39
C ILE A 96 -15.72 10.08 -1.21
N PRO A 97 -15.22 10.27 0.04
CA PRO A 97 -13.78 10.20 0.32
C PRO A 97 -13.28 8.76 0.12
N VAL A 98 -12.27 8.57 -0.74
CA VAL A 98 -11.65 7.27 -0.99
C VAL A 98 -10.15 7.36 -0.75
N PHE A 99 -9.64 6.53 0.15
CA PHE A 99 -8.21 6.31 0.34
C PHE A 99 -7.79 5.04 -0.41
N TYR A 100 -6.91 5.15 -1.39
CA TYR A 100 -6.47 4.02 -2.18
C TYR A 100 -4.95 3.88 -2.13
N SER A 101 -4.47 2.74 -1.63
CA SER A 101 -3.04 2.43 -1.60
C SER A 101 -2.80 0.92 -1.67
N GLY A 102 -1.87 0.50 -2.52
CA GLY A 102 -1.40 -0.89 -2.58
C GLY A 102 -0.44 -1.28 -1.45
N ASN A 103 0.00 -0.31 -0.65
CA ASN A 103 0.82 -0.55 0.54
C ASN A 103 0.45 0.45 1.63
N MET A 104 -0.05 -0.06 2.75
CA MET A 104 -0.51 0.77 3.88
C MET A 104 0.59 1.04 4.92
N SER A 105 1.85 0.68 4.67
CA SER A 105 2.95 0.99 5.59
C SER A 105 3.32 2.47 5.56
N LEU A 106 3.08 3.18 6.66
CA LEU A 106 3.56 4.55 6.86
C LEU A 106 5.08 4.64 6.70
N GLY A 107 5.83 3.67 7.23
CA GLY A 107 7.28 3.62 7.11
C GLY A 107 7.76 3.52 5.66
N ILE A 108 7.05 2.76 4.81
CA ILE A 108 7.36 2.69 3.37
C ILE A 108 6.99 4.01 2.66
N ALA A 109 5.88 4.64 3.01
CA ALA A 109 5.52 5.94 2.44
C ALA A 109 6.58 7.01 2.78
N VAL A 110 7.04 7.06 4.04
CA VAL A 110 8.16 7.92 4.47
C VAL A 110 9.44 7.59 3.70
N LEU A 111 9.78 6.29 3.57
CA LEU A 111 10.97 5.88 2.81
C LEU A 111 10.92 6.32 1.35
N CYS A 112 9.76 6.17 0.67
CA CYS A 112 9.56 6.65 -0.71
C CYS A 112 9.78 8.17 -0.80
N ARG A 113 9.21 8.95 0.10
CA ARG A 113 9.35 10.42 0.13
C ARG A 113 10.81 10.83 0.33
N ILE A 114 11.50 10.25 1.32
CA ILE A 114 12.91 10.57 1.62
C ILE A 114 13.82 10.11 0.47
N ALA A 115 13.56 8.93 -0.13
CA ALA A 115 14.34 8.43 -1.26
C ALA A 115 14.23 9.34 -2.49
N LYS A 116 13.00 9.80 -2.80
CA LYS A 116 12.75 10.78 -3.86
C LYS A 116 13.49 12.09 -3.61
N GLU A 117 13.37 12.64 -2.40
CA GLU A 117 14.04 13.89 -2.02
C GLU A 117 15.58 13.74 -2.08
N ALA A 118 16.12 12.69 -1.50
CA ALA A 118 17.56 12.42 -1.53
C ALA A 118 18.08 12.25 -2.97
N ALA A 119 17.34 11.52 -3.83
CA ALA A 119 17.70 11.35 -5.24
C ALA A 119 17.73 12.68 -6.01
N SER A 120 16.93 13.67 -5.63
CA SER A 120 16.93 15.00 -6.27
C SER A 120 18.17 15.82 -5.93
N PHE A 121 18.72 15.65 -4.71
CA PHE A 121 19.96 16.35 -4.30
C PHE A 121 21.23 15.78 -4.95
N PHE A 122 21.19 14.52 -5.41
CA PHE A 122 22.35 13.83 -5.99
C PHE A 122 22.04 13.34 -7.42
N PRO A 123 21.85 14.24 -8.41
CA PRO A 123 21.35 13.87 -9.74
C PRO A 123 22.27 12.93 -10.52
N ASP A 124 23.57 12.92 -10.23
CA ASP A 124 24.56 12.05 -10.88
C ASP A 124 24.96 10.82 -10.04
N ALA A 125 24.36 10.61 -8.85
CA ALA A 125 24.67 9.46 -8.02
C ALA A 125 24.15 8.16 -8.63
N ASP A 126 24.88 7.07 -8.43
CA ASP A 126 24.40 5.72 -8.67
C ASP A 126 23.35 5.35 -7.62
N ILE A 127 22.26 4.72 -8.07
CA ILE A 127 21.19 4.25 -7.16
C ILE A 127 20.99 2.77 -7.33
N GLU A 128 20.91 2.06 -6.20
CA GLU A 128 20.56 0.64 -6.11
C GLU A 128 19.47 0.46 -5.07
N ILE A 129 18.49 -0.39 -5.38
CA ILE A 129 17.44 -0.83 -4.46
C ILE A 129 17.67 -2.30 -4.14
N VAL A 130 17.74 -2.63 -2.85
CA VAL A 130 17.87 -4.02 -2.40
C VAL A 130 16.65 -4.36 -1.54
N GLU A 131 16.00 -5.48 -1.86
CA GLU A 131 14.85 -5.95 -1.08
C GLU A 131 15.03 -7.41 -0.66
N VAL A 132 14.60 -7.71 0.56
CA VAL A 132 14.68 -9.04 1.13
C VAL A 132 13.31 -9.46 1.62
N HIS A 133 12.84 -10.64 1.20
CA HIS A 133 11.60 -11.24 1.68
C HIS A 133 11.78 -12.74 1.96
N HIS A 134 10.77 -13.33 2.59
CA HIS A 134 10.71 -14.76 2.85
C HIS A 134 10.80 -15.59 1.55
N ASN A 135 11.26 -16.83 1.67
CA ASN A 135 11.50 -17.73 0.54
C ASN A 135 10.23 -18.18 -0.22
N ARG A 136 9.04 -17.90 0.30
CA ARG A 136 7.74 -18.22 -0.33
C ARG A 136 7.19 -17.08 -1.20
N LYS A 137 7.84 -15.90 -1.20
CA LYS A 137 7.39 -14.76 -2.01
C LYS A 137 7.64 -15.04 -3.49
N VAL A 138 6.59 -14.91 -4.31
CA VAL A 138 6.60 -15.30 -5.73
C VAL A 138 7.09 -14.17 -6.63
N ASP A 139 6.61 -12.95 -6.38
CA ASP A 139 6.98 -11.77 -7.16
C ASP A 139 8.41 -11.29 -6.81
N ALA A 140 9.16 -10.94 -7.84
CA ALA A 140 10.48 -10.30 -7.78
C ALA A 140 10.65 -9.38 -9.01
N PRO A 141 10.92 -8.08 -8.83
CA PRO A 141 10.98 -7.35 -7.57
C PRO A 141 9.63 -7.27 -6.84
N SER A 142 9.68 -6.97 -5.52
CA SER A 142 8.49 -6.74 -4.74
C SER A 142 7.77 -5.45 -5.19
N GLY A 143 6.44 -5.39 -4.99
CA GLY A 143 5.68 -4.18 -5.25
C GLY A 143 6.24 -2.94 -4.53
N THR A 144 6.77 -3.10 -3.32
CA THR A 144 7.41 -2.01 -2.57
C THR A 144 8.72 -1.53 -3.21
N ALA A 145 9.54 -2.43 -3.74
CA ALA A 145 10.73 -2.05 -4.47
C ALA A 145 10.39 -1.25 -5.74
N LEU A 146 9.32 -1.64 -6.43
CA LEU A 146 8.80 -0.89 -7.58
C LEU A 146 8.21 0.48 -7.16
N MET A 147 7.58 0.59 -5.99
CA MET A 147 7.13 1.89 -5.46
C MET A 147 8.31 2.83 -5.21
N LEU A 148 9.39 2.34 -4.60
CA LEU A 148 10.62 3.11 -4.38
C LEU A 148 11.24 3.57 -5.71
N TYR A 149 11.35 2.67 -6.67
CA TYR A 149 11.81 3.00 -8.01
C TYR A 149 10.95 4.09 -8.66
N ASN A 150 9.63 3.95 -8.62
CA ASN A 150 8.70 4.92 -9.21
C ASN A 150 8.78 6.29 -8.53
N ALA A 151 8.91 6.33 -7.20
CA ALA A 151 9.10 7.58 -6.45
C ALA A 151 10.39 8.30 -6.88
N ILE A 152 11.50 7.57 -7.03
CA ILE A 152 12.76 8.13 -7.51
C ILE A 152 12.64 8.58 -8.97
N LYS A 153 11.92 7.83 -9.80
CA LYS A 153 11.71 8.16 -11.22
C LYS A 153 10.95 9.49 -11.43
N GLU A 154 10.12 9.93 -10.48
CA GLU A 154 9.47 11.24 -10.57
C GLU A 154 10.47 12.41 -10.63
N VAL A 155 11.63 12.28 -9.99
CA VAL A 155 12.71 13.27 -10.00
C VAL A 155 13.86 12.90 -10.93
N ARG A 156 13.86 11.68 -11.45
CA ARG A 156 14.80 11.17 -12.46
C ARG A 156 14.03 10.49 -13.60
N PRO A 157 13.35 11.24 -14.47
CA PRO A 157 12.45 10.68 -15.48
C PRO A 157 13.14 9.73 -16.46
N GLU A 158 14.45 9.91 -16.71
CA GLU A 158 15.26 9.05 -17.59
C GLU A 158 15.72 7.74 -16.90
N ALA A 159 15.32 7.52 -15.62
CA ALA A 159 15.75 6.32 -14.90
C ALA A 159 15.16 5.04 -15.52
N GLU A 160 16.02 4.03 -15.67
CA GLU A 160 15.69 2.71 -16.19
C GLU A 160 15.95 1.65 -15.12
N ALA A 161 14.95 0.80 -14.85
CA ALA A 161 15.09 -0.29 -13.88
C ALA A 161 15.92 -1.43 -14.47
N ASN A 162 16.96 -1.86 -13.73
CA ASN A 162 17.69 -3.10 -14.03
C ASN A 162 17.41 -4.13 -12.92
N CYS A 163 16.52 -5.07 -13.19
CA CYS A 163 16.12 -6.10 -12.22
C CYS A 163 17.03 -7.31 -12.29
N GLY A 164 17.98 -7.37 -11.35
CA GLY A 164 18.90 -8.52 -11.25
C GLY A 164 20.06 -8.46 -12.24
N ARG A 165 21.03 -7.59 -11.99
CA ARG A 165 22.26 -7.53 -12.77
C ARG A 165 23.00 -8.85 -12.75
N ALA A 166 23.34 -9.40 -13.92
CA ALA A 166 24.09 -10.63 -14.10
C ALA A 166 25.07 -10.53 -15.29
N GLY A 167 26.14 -11.33 -15.30
CA GLY A 167 27.13 -11.38 -16.36
C GLY A 167 28.14 -10.23 -16.28
N GLU A 168 28.81 -9.95 -17.41
CA GLU A 168 29.83 -8.92 -17.54
C GLU A 168 29.25 -7.68 -18.23
N GLY A 169 29.49 -6.50 -17.66
CA GLY A 169 29.04 -5.23 -18.22
C GLY A 169 29.19 -4.08 -17.24
N LYS A 170 29.43 -2.87 -17.79
CA LYS A 170 29.44 -1.65 -16.97
C LYS A 170 28.02 -1.17 -16.74
N ARG A 171 27.80 -0.58 -15.56
CA ARG A 171 26.57 0.15 -15.24
C ARG A 171 26.37 1.31 -16.25
N THR A 172 25.13 1.54 -16.65
CA THR A 172 24.75 2.72 -17.42
C THR A 172 24.40 3.90 -16.49
N LYS A 173 24.48 5.14 -17.00
CA LYS A 173 24.26 6.35 -16.20
C LYS A 173 22.85 6.42 -15.60
N ASN A 174 21.85 6.02 -16.37
CA ASN A 174 20.43 6.17 -15.97
C ASN A 174 19.87 4.93 -15.27
N GLU A 175 20.68 3.92 -15.05
CA GLU A 175 20.27 2.67 -14.44
C GLU A 175 20.00 2.83 -12.93
N ILE A 176 18.86 2.30 -12.49
CA ILE A 176 18.60 1.99 -11.09
C ILE A 176 18.53 0.47 -10.96
N GLY A 177 19.52 -0.10 -10.28
CA GLY A 177 19.52 -1.55 -10.04
C GLY A 177 18.47 -1.93 -8.99
N ILE A 178 17.81 -3.07 -9.20
CA ILE A 178 16.87 -3.64 -8.22
C ILE A 178 17.24 -5.08 -7.97
N SER A 179 17.72 -5.39 -6.76
CA SER A 179 18.13 -6.72 -6.35
C SER A 179 17.17 -7.31 -5.34
N SER A 180 16.67 -8.53 -5.65
CA SER A 180 15.68 -9.23 -4.82
C SER A 180 16.30 -10.45 -4.15
N LEU A 181 16.31 -10.48 -2.81
CA LEU A 181 16.74 -11.63 -2.03
C LEU A 181 15.53 -12.37 -1.45
N ARG A 182 15.61 -13.72 -1.42
CA ARG A 182 14.56 -14.60 -0.88
C ARG A 182 15.19 -15.52 0.14
N MET A 183 14.85 -15.33 1.43
CA MET A 183 15.47 -16.10 2.50
C MET A 183 14.60 -16.18 3.76
N GLY A 184 14.61 -17.34 4.41
CA GLY A 184 13.95 -17.56 5.68
C GLY A 184 12.50 -17.10 5.73
N ASN A 185 12.14 -16.42 6.82
CA ASN A 185 10.81 -15.86 7.09
C ASN A 185 10.79 -14.32 7.15
N VAL A 186 11.75 -13.65 6.49
CA VAL A 186 11.83 -12.19 6.48
C VAL A 186 10.52 -11.61 5.98
N VAL A 187 9.92 -10.71 6.76
CA VAL A 187 8.64 -10.06 6.42
C VAL A 187 8.83 -9.10 5.26
N GLY A 188 9.87 -8.27 5.31
CA GLY A 188 10.27 -7.36 4.24
C GLY A 188 11.33 -6.38 4.71
N ILE A 189 12.44 -6.32 4.00
CA ILE A 189 13.49 -5.30 4.17
C ILE A 189 13.63 -4.60 2.83
N HIS A 190 13.74 -3.27 2.86
CA HIS A 190 13.95 -2.47 1.67
C HIS A 190 15.04 -1.44 1.96
N GLU A 191 16.05 -1.41 1.12
CA GLU A 191 17.17 -0.49 1.21
C GLU A 191 17.32 0.28 -0.11
N VAL A 192 17.53 1.59 -0.01
CA VAL A 192 17.88 2.45 -1.14
C VAL A 192 19.28 2.99 -0.89
N HIS A 193 20.19 2.65 -1.77
CA HIS A 193 21.57 3.08 -1.75
C HIS A 193 21.76 4.19 -2.78
N ILE A 194 22.26 5.35 -2.37
CA ILE A 194 22.58 6.49 -3.21
C ILE A 194 24.07 6.77 -3.04
N CYS A 195 24.85 6.56 -4.09
CA CYS A 195 26.30 6.58 -4.02
C CYS A 195 26.89 7.59 -5.02
N THR A 196 27.69 8.52 -4.51
CA THR A 196 28.54 9.40 -5.32
C THR A 196 29.98 8.92 -5.29
N ALA A 197 30.90 9.61 -5.98
CA ALA A 197 32.33 9.28 -5.93
C ALA A 197 32.93 9.39 -4.51
N SER A 198 32.31 10.16 -3.60
CA SER A 198 32.90 10.49 -2.29
C SER A 198 32.05 10.11 -1.08
N GLN A 199 30.80 9.70 -1.28
CA GLN A 199 29.89 9.36 -0.18
C GLN A 199 28.83 8.34 -0.59
N HIS A 200 28.33 7.62 0.40
CA HIS A 200 27.27 6.63 0.25
C HIS A 200 26.19 6.88 1.31
N LEU A 201 24.97 7.11 0.85
CA LEU A 201 23.79 7.22 1.69
C LEU A 201 22.97 5.93 1.56
N THR A 202 22.56 5.38 2.69
CA THR A 202 21.66 4.23 2.75
C THR A 202 20.40 4.60 3.52
N LEU A 203 19.26 4.42 2.88
CA LEU A 203 17.94 4.55 3.50
C LEU A 203 17.35 3.14 3.65
N LYS A 204 16.94 2.78 4.87
CA LYS A 204 16.47 1.41 5.16
C LYS A 204 15.13 1.44 5.88
N HIS A 205 14.24 0.53 5.48
CA HIS A 205 13.04 0.14 6.20
C HIS A 205 13.04 -1.37 6.41
N GLU A 206 12.71 -1.82 7.62
CA GLU A 206 12.56 -3.22 7.96
C GLU A 206 11.21 -3.45 8.65
N ALA A 207 10.42 -4.32 8.07
CA ALA A 207 9.14 -4.75 8.64
C ALA A 207 9.37 -5.84 9.69
N CYS A 208 9.07 -5.56 10.95
CA CYS A 208 9.16 -6.55 12.03
C CYS A 208 8.01 -7.55 11.98
N ASP A 209 6.79 -7.07 11.70
CA ASP A 209 5.59 -7.87 11.52
C ASP A 209 4.60 -7.19 10.55
N ARG A 210 3.48 -7.87 10.28
CA ARG A 210 2.45 -7.35 9.36
C ARG A 210 1.47 -6.38 10.03
N GLY A 211 1.50 -6.21 11.34
CA GLY A 211 0.64 -5.28 12.08
C GLY A 211 0.80 -3.85 11.60
N MET A 212 2.01 -3.47 11.14
CA MET A 212 2.24 -2.15 10.57
C MET A 212 1.31 -1.77 9.41
N PHE A 213 0.82 -2.74 8.63
CA PHE A 213 -0.16 -2.48 7.58
C PHE A 213 -1.55 -2.23 8.16
N ALA A 214 -1.90 -2.90 9.26
CA ALA A 214 -3.15 -2.67 9.97
C ALA A 214 -3.15 -1.29 10.65
N ASP A 215 -2.04 -0.90 11.25
CA ASP A 215 -1.86 0.44 11.82
C ASP A 215 -2.00 1.52 10.74
N GLY A 216 -1.42 1.30 9.57
CA GLY A 216 -1.55 2.22 8.44
C GLY A 216 -2.98 2.26 7.87
N ALA A 217 -3.70 1.14 7.82
CA ALA A 217 -5.10 1.11 7.41
C ALA A 217 -5.99 1.87 8.41
N LYS A 218 -5.72 1.75 9.72
CA LYS A 218 -6.38 2.53 10.77
C LYS A 218 -6.08 4.02 10.61
N ALA A 219 -4.82 4.40 10.42
CA ALA A 219 -4.43 5.80 10.20
C ALA A 219 -5.10 6.39 8.94
N ALA A 220 -5.20 5.61 7.85
CA ALA A 220 -5.92 6.03 6.64
C ALA A 220 -7.42 6.23 6.90
N ALA A 221 -8.05 5.37 7.68
CA ALA A 221 -9.44 5.51 8.07
C ALA A 221 -9.67 6.75 8.94
N GLU A 222 -8.83 6.98 9.93
CA GLU A 222 -8.87 8.19 10.79
C GLU A 222 -8.64 9.46 9.98
N PHE A 223 -7.70 9.43 9.01
CA PHE A 223 -7.42 10.55 8.11
C PHE A 223 -8.63 10.94 7.26
N LEU A 224 -9.45 9.98 6.85
CA LEU A 224 -10.64 10.26 6.03
C LEU A 224 -11.77 10.92 6.81
N MET A 225 -11.73 10.94 8.15
CA MET A 225 -12.80 11.54 8.96
C MET A 225 -12.93 13.04 8.67
N GLY A 226 -14.12 13.44 8.20
CA GLY A 226 -14.42 14.82 7.84
C GLY A 226 -13.82 15.30 6.52
N LYS A 227 -13.17 14.43 5.74
CA LYS A 227 -12.72 14.79 4.38
C LYS A 227 -13.90 14.88 3.41
N SER A 228 -13.77 15.75 2.43
CA SER A 228 -14.68 15.83 1.29
C SER A 228 -14.45 14.67 0.31
N ALA A 229 -15.41 14.43 -0.60
CA ALA A 229 -15.22 13.54 -1.73
C ALA A 229 -13.88 13.84 -2.43
N GLY A 230 -13.11 12.82 -2.71
CA GLY A 230 -11.77 12.92 -3.28
C GLY A 230 -11.00 11.61 -3.22
N LEU A 231 -9.98 11.51 -4.05
CA LEU A 231 -9.03 10.40 -4.00
C LEU A 231 -7.82 10.81 -3.14
N TYR A 232 -7.55 10.01 -2.13
CA TYR A 232 -6.47 10.20 -1.18
C TYR A 232 -5.53 8.99 -1.18
N ASN A 233 -4.30 9.21 -0.78
CA ASN A 233 -3.27 8.19 -0.70
C ASN A 233 -2.30 8.44 0.48
N MET A 234 -1.24 7.64 0.57
CA MET A 234 -0.26 7.75 1.65
C MET A 234 0.52 9.08 1.65
N GLU A 235 0.70 9.73 0.49
CA GLU A 235 1.34 11.05 0.42
C GLU A 235 0.47 12.11 1.08
N ASN A 236 -0.84 12.12 0.78
CA ASN A 236 -1.79 13.05 1.40
C ASN A 236 -1.87 12.85 2.93
N LEU A 237 -1.74 11.61 3.39
CA LEU A 237 -1.69 11.33 4.83
C LEU A 237 -0.42 11.92 5.46
N LEU A 238 0.75 11.77 4.84
CA LEU A 238 2.02 12.32 5.32
C LEU A 238 2.09 13.85 5.30
N GLU A 239 1.33 14.52 4.43
CA GLU A 239 1.25 15.98 4.39
C GLU A 239 0.46 16.56 5.58
N ASN A 240 -0.32 15.75 6.27
CA ASN A 240 -1.15 16.15 7.39
C ASN A 240 -0.62 15.66 8.76
N CYS A 241 0.56 15.00 8.76
CA CYS A 241 1.32 14.68 9.97
C CYS A 241 2.30 15.79 10.28
#